data_17078c5036937bc1df8b6ee0b46cfac7
#
_entry.id   17078c5036937bc1df8b6ee0b46cfac7
#
_cell.length_a   1.000
_cell.length_b   1.000
_cell.length_c   1.000
_cell.angle_alpha   90.00
_cell.angle_beta   90.00
_cell.angle_gamma   90.00
#
_symmetry.space_group_name_H-M   'P 1'
#
loop_
_entity.id
_entity.type
_entity.pdbx_description
1 polymer ?
#
loop_
_entity_poly.entity_id
_entity_poly.type
_entity_poly.pdbx_seq_one_letter_code
_entity_poly.pdbx_strand_id
1 'polypeptide(L)'
;MQCPYCAGDSSVTETRVTADGLRRRRVCTACKRRFTTYEKVGPPSMKVVKRDSQLEPFDGDKLLRSLQRVAAHRQAVREDDLHRIARDIEATLVDSGRKTIPWHEIVALALERLRNIDPISEQRLAANYTDESGAVRLADTAPSADSPQLGLPLRDDD
;
A
#
# COMPACT_ATOMS: atom_id res chain seq x y z
N MET A 1 -5.42 25.73 16.10
CA MET A 1 -6.27 24.74 15.41
C MET A 1 -7.72 25.06 15.70
N GLN A 2 -8.55 25.17 14.68
CA GLN A 2 -9.94 25.56 14.81
C GLN A 2 -10.83 24.46 15.38
N CYS A 3 -11.87 24.85 16.09
CA CYS A 3 -12.85 23.94 16.67
C CYS A 3 -13.77 23.36 15.57
N PRO A 4 -13.98 22.03 15.51
CA PRO A 4 -14.82 21.41 14.50
C PRO A 4 -16.31 21.74 14.65
N TYR A 5 -16.73 22.33 15.77
CA TYR A 5 -18.15 22.64 16.03
C TYR A 5 -18.52 24.11 15.77
N CYS A 6 -17.57 25.04 15.88
CA CYS A 6 -17.88 26.48 15.74
C CYS A 6 -16.76 27.28 15.07
N ALA A 7 -15.74 26.60 14.54
CA ALA A 7 -14.56 27.20 13.90
C ALA A 7 -13.75 28.19 14.79
N GLY A 8 -14.11 28.37 16.07
CA GLY A 8 -13.36 29.21 17.02
C GLY A 8 -12.02 28.56 17.42
N ASP A 9 -11.14 29.35 18.03
CA ASP A 9 -9.84 28.88 18.49
C ASP A 9 -9.93 27.85 19.62
N SER A 10 -8.92 26.99 19.73
CA SER A 10 -8.85 25.97 20.76
C SER A 10 -7.48 25.96 21.46
N SER A 11 -7.50 25.65 22.74
CA SER A 11 -6.30 25.40 23.55
C SER A 11 -6.11 23.91 23.82
N VAL A 12 -4.85 23.48 23.97
CA VAL A 12 -4.50 22.11 24.34
C VAL A 12 -4.52 22.01 25.88
N THR A 13 -5.27 21.04 26.39
CA THR A 13 -5.36 20.78 27.85
C THR A 13 -4.52 19.60 28.27
N GLU A 14 -4.28 18.64 27.35
CA GLU A 14 -3.50 17.44 27.62
C GLU A 14 -2.83 16.95 26.35
N THR A 15 -1.57 16.47 26.46
CA THR A 15 -0.85 15.79 25.38
C THR A 15 -0.36 14.43 25.89
N ARG A 16 -0.60 13.38 25.14
CA ARG A 16 -0.09 12.02 25.41
C ARG A 16 0.61 11.48 24.17
N VAL A 17 1.75 10.85 24.37
CA VAL A 17 2.42 10.04 23.35
C VAL A 17 1.68 8.73 23.23
N THR A 18 1.39 8.31 22.01
CA THR A 18 0.81 7.00 21.66
C THR A 18 1.73 6.29 20.70
N ALA A 19 1.51 4.99 20.47
CA ALA A 19 2.31 4.22 19.51
C ALA A 19 2.30 4.83 18.10
N ASP A 20 1.20 5.51 17.72
CA ASP A 20 0.99 6.08 16.39
C ASP A 20 1.21 7.60 16.29
N GLY A 21 1.75 8.25 17.35
CA GLY A 21 2.00 9.69 17.36
C GLY A 21 1.53 10.38 18.63
N LEU A 22 1.06 11.63 18.53
CA LEU A 22 0.61 12.43 19.67
C LEU A 22 -0.92 12.56 19.67
N ARG A 23 -1.53 12.20 20.80
CA ARG A 23 -2.93 12.48 21.10
C ARG A 23 -3.04 13.74 21.94
N ARG A 24 -3.81 14.73 21.45
CA ARG A 24 -4.04 15.98 22.19
C ARG A 24 -5.52 16.17 22.50
N ARG A 25 -5.84 16.42 23.77
CA ARG A 25 -7.15 16.90 24.18
C ARG A 25 -7.19 18.41 24.06
N ARG A 26 -8.25 18.93 23.48
CA ARG A 26 -8.46 20.35 23.24
C ARG A 26 -9.80 20.83 23.79
N VAL A 27 -9.83 22.11 24.18
CA VAL A 27 -11.04 22.82 24.58
C VAL A 27 -11.18 24.05 23.71
N CYS A 28 -12.35 24.23 23.11
CA CYS A 28 -12.65 25.44 22.37
C CYS A 28 -12.78 26.64 23.30
N THR A 29 -12.13 27.76 22.98
CA THR A 29 -12.20 28.99 23.77
C THR A 29 -13.56 29.66 23.67
N ALA A 30 -14.27 29.50 22.54
CA ALA A 30 -15.59 30.08 22.29
C ALA A 30 -16.73 29.19 22.82
N CYS A 31 -16.92 27.98 22.25
CA CYS A 31 -18.08 27.14 22.61
C CYS A 31 -17.82 26.16 23.78
N LYS A 32 -16.63 26.16 24.37
CA LYS A 32 -16.21 25.33 25.51
C LYS A 32 -16.27 23.82 25.28
N ARG A 33 -16.61 23.35 24.09
CA ARG A 33 -16.65 21.93 23.75
C ARG A 33 -15.25 21.33 23.72
N ARG A 34 -15.15 20.08 24.16
CA ARG A 34 -13.91 19.29 24.15
C ARG A 34 -13.88 18.42 22.91
N PHE A 35 -12.70 18.29 22.32
CA PHE A 35 -12.42 17.38 21.22
C PHE A 35 -10.99 16.86 21.29
N THR A 36 -10.72 15.78 20.60
CA THR A 36 -9.40 15.15 20.55
C THR A 36 -8.84 15.26 19.16
N THR A 37 -7.55 15.56 19.06
CA THR A 37 -6.79 15.52 17.79
C THR A 37 -5.66 14.53 17.91
N TYR A 38 -5.33 13.91 16.79
CA TYR A 38 -4.19 13.02 16.64
C TYR A 38 -3.20 13.66 15.67
N GLU A 39 -1.96 13.83 16.10
CA GLU A 39 -0.86 14.16 15.21
C GLU A 39 -0.09 12.88 14.92
N LYS A 40 -0.16 12.45 13.69
CA LYS A 40 0.65 11.35 13.17
C LYS A 40 1.78 11.93 12.34
N VAL A 41 2.93 11.27 12.36
CA VAL A 41 3.96 11.55 11.37
C VAL A 41 3.34 11.23 10.03
N GLY A 42 3.21 12.23 9.17
CA GLY A 42 2.67 12.01 7.83
C GLY A 42 3.56 11.01 7.07
N PRO A 43 2.99 10.23 6.14
CA PRO A 43 3.81 9.42 5.27
C PRO A 43 4.82 10.35 4.58
N PRO A 44 6.05 9.87 4.34
CA PRO A 44 7.02 10.64 3.59
C PRO A 44 6.39 11.09 2.27
N SER A 45 6.73 12.31 1.83
CA SER A 45 6.19 12.91 0.60
C SER A 45 6.71 12.20 -0.67
N MET A 46 6.81 10.87 -0.62
CA MET A 46 7.22 10.02 -1.73
C MET A 46 6.08 9.86 -2.73
N LYS A 47 6.44 9.83 -4.00
CA LYS A 47 5.53 9.52 -5.10
C LYS A 47 5.97 8.24 -5.80
N VAL A 48 5.00 7.45 -6.21
CA VAL A 48 5.21 6.24 -7.00
C VAL A 48 4.95 6.56 -8.46
N VAL A 49 5.91 6.23 -9.32
CA VAL A 49 5.70 6.21 -10.78
C VAL A 49 5.02 4.89 -11.11
N LYS A 50 3.79 4.95 -11.62
CA LYS A 50 3.02 3.80 -12.07
C LYS A 50 3.49 3.29 -13.44
N ARG A 51 2.91 2.18 -13.91
CA ARG A 51 3.17 1.60 -15.26
C ARG A 51 2.87 2.59 -16.38
N ASP A 52 1.79 3.36 -16.25
CA ASP A 52 1.35 4.40 -17.18
C ASP A 52 2.09 5.74 -17.02
N SER A 53 3.21 5.74 -16.29
CA SER A 53 4.02 6.92 -15.96
C SER A 53 3.30 7.98 -15.09
N GLN A 54 2.11 7.69 -14.58
CA GLN A 54 1.42 8.58 -13.65
C GLN A 54 2.11 8.57 -12.29
N LEU A 55 2.08 9.74 -11.63
CA LEU A 55 2.59 9.94 -10.28
C LEU A 55 1.46 9.85 -9.26
N GLU A 56 1.60 8.95 -8.30
CA GLU A 56 0.67 8.78 -7.18
C GLU A 56 1.45 8.90 -5.86
N PRO A 57 0.89 9.52 -4.81
CA PRO A 57 1.49 9.47 -3.48
C PRO A 57 1.68 8.01 -3.03
N PHE A 58 2.80 7.72 -2.37
CA PHE A 58 3.00 6.42 -1.74
C PHE A 58 1.97 6.22 -0.62
N ASP A 59 1.31 5.08 -0.61
CA ASP A 59 0.28 4.70 0.36
C ASP A 59 0.65 3.33 0.96
N GLY A 60 1.14 3.34 2.20
CA GLY A 60 1.51 2.14 2.96
C GLY A 60 0.32 1.21 3.20
N ASP A 61 -0.88 1.76 3.41
CA ASP A 61 -2.10 0.96 3.59
C ASP A 61 -2.49 0.24 2.29
N LYS A 62 -2.25 0.87 1.13
CA LYS A 62 -2.46 0.24 -0.17
C LYS A 62 -1.49 -0.92 -0.39
N LEU A 63 -0.22 -0.75 0.00
CA LEU A 63 0.77 -1.82 -0.02
C LEU A 63 0.33 -2.96 0.88
N LEU A 64 -0.05 -2.68 2.13
CA LEU A 64 -0.53 -3.68 3.09
C LEU A 64 -1.73 -4.46 2.53
N ARG A 65 -2.75 -3.78 2.00
CA ARG A 65 -3.91 -4.44 1.37
C ARG A 65 -3.51 -5.35 0.20
N SER A 66 -2.49 -4.98 -0.56
CA SER A 66 -1.97 -5.81 -1.64
C SER A 66 -1.31 -7.08 -1.12
N LEU A 67 -0.50 -6.98 -0.06
CA LEU A 67 0.11 -8.12 0.62
C LEU A 67 -0.94 -9.05 1.24
N GLN A 68 -1.94 -8.50 1.92
CA GLN A 68 -3.07 -9.26 2.48
C GLN A 68 -3.83 -10.05 1.42
N ARG A 69 -4.05 -9.47 0.25
CA ARG A 69 -4.75 -10.14 -0.86
C ARG A 69 -4.00 -11.37 -1.37
N VAL A 70 -2.69 -11.29 -1.55
CA VAL A 70 -1.89 -12.43 -2.04
C VAL A 70 -1.67 -13.49 -0.97
N ALA A 71 -1.64 -13.10 0.30
CA ALA A 71 -1.54 -13.99 1.45
C ALA A 71 -2.90 -14.55 1.91
N ALA A 72 -4.02 -14.17 1.25
CA ALA A 72 -5.34 -14.63 1.64
C ALA A 72 -5.42 -16.17 1.69
N HIS A 73 -6.03 -16.68 2.78
CA HIS A 73 -6.17 -18.11 3.08
C HIS A 73 -4.84 -18.87 3.31
N ARG A 74 -3.75 -18.15 3.63
CA ARG A 74 -2.45 -18.75 3.97
C ARG A 74 -2.28 -18.80 5.49
N GLN A 75 -2.41 -19.98 6.09
CA GLN A 75 -2.25 -20.16 7.54
C GLN A 75 -0.80 -19.93 8.01
N ALA A 76 0.18 -20.07 7.10
CA ALA A 76 1.59 -19.83 7.38
C ALA A 76 1.94 -18.34 7.55
N VAL A 77 1.07 -17.43 7.08
CA VAL A 77 1.29 -15.98 7.10
C VAL A 77 0.38 -15.34 8.13
N ARG A 78 0.98 -14.70 9.13
CA ARG A 78 0.23 -13.97 10.15
C ARG A 78 0.05 -12.51 9.75
N GLU A 79 -1.00 -11.89 10.22
CA GLU A 79 -1.28 -10.45 9.97
C GLU A 79 -0.09 -9.56 10.39
N ASP A 80 0.52 -9.86 11.54
CA ASP A 80 1.69 -9.14 12.04
C ASP A 80 2.89 -9.21 11.09
N ASP A 81 3.05 -10.32 10.37
CA ASP A 81 4.14 -10.48 9.39
C ASP A 81 3.93 -9.55 8.19
N LEU A 82 2.69 -9.41 7.71
CA LEU A 82 2.35 -8.51 6.62
C LEU A 82 2.54 -7.04 7.01
N HIS A 83 2.13 -6.66 8.22
CA HIS A 83 2.37 -5.32 8.76
C HIS A 83 3.87 -5.01 8.90
N ARG A 84 4.66 -6.01 9.30
CA ARG A 84 6.12 -5.87 9.40
C ARG A 84 6.74 -5.67 8.02
N ILE A 85 6.35 -6.48 7.02
CA ILE A 85 6.82 -6.33 5.64
C ILE A 85 6.50 -4.92 5.11
N ALA A 86 5.25 -4.46 5.26
CA ALA A 86 4.84 -3.16 4.75
C ALA A 86 5.66 -2.02 5.37
N ARG A 87 5.87 -2.06 6.68
CA ARG A 87 6.68 -1.06 7.40
C ARG A 87 8.16 -1.12 7.02
N ASP A 88 8.73 -2.31 6.84
CA ASP A 88 10.11 -2.50 6.44
C ASP A 88 10.37 -1.97 5.02
N ILE A 89 9.45 -2.21 4.10
CA ILE A 89 9.51 -1.64 2.75
C ILE A 89 9.43 -0.12 2.81
N GLU A 90 8.47 0.45 3.56
CA GLU A 90 8.33 1.89 3.73
C GLU A 90 9.63 2.51 4.29
N ALA A 91 10.20 1.91 5.34
CA ALA A 91 11.47 2.37 5.92
C ALA A 91 12.61 2.33 4.89
N THR A 92 12.75 1.24 4.13
CA THR A 92 13.76 1.11 3.07
C THR A 92 13.62 2.20 2.01
N LEU A 93 12.38 2.52 1.61
CA LEU A 93 12.11 3.56 0.63
C LEU A 93 12.42 4.96 1.19
N VAL A 94 12.08 5.22 2.45
CA VAL A 94 12.38 6.49 3.15
C VAL A 94 13.89 6.69 3.25
N ASP A 95 14.61 5.66 3.69
CA ASP A 95 16.08 5.70 3.86
C ASP A 95 16.81 5.93 2.53
N SER A 96 16.21 5.57 1.41
CA SER A 96 16.75 5.88 0.08
C SER A 96 16.82 7.37 -0.22
N GLY A 97 16.10 8.23 0.53
CA GLY A 97 16.02 9.68 0.36
C GLY A 97 15.38 10.15 -0.95
N ARG A 98 14.87 9.23 -1.78
CA ARG A 98 14.29 9.55 -3.09
C ARG A 98 12.84 10.04 -2.94
N LYS A 99 12.51 11.10 -3.67
CA LYS A 99 11.15 11.65 -3.72
C LYS A 99 10.23 10.88 -4.66
N THR A 100 10.80 10.12 -5.58
CA THR A 100 10.08 9.39 -6.62
C THR A 100 10.61 7.97 -6.72
N ILE A 101 9.74 6.99 -6.60
CA ILE A 101 10.06 5.56 -6.59
C ILE A 101 9.30 4.87 -7.73
N PRO A 102 9.96 4.15 -8.62
CA PRO A 102 9.29 3.32 -9.61
C PRO A 102 8.51 2.18 -8.94
N TRP A 103 7.31 1.90 -9.41
CA TRP A 103 6.44 0.85 -8.87
C TRP A 103 7.12 -0.53 -8.81
N HIS A 104 7.96 -0.86 -9.79
CA HIS A 104 8.64 -2.15 -9.87
C HIS A 104 9.65 -2.37 -8.74
N GLU A 105 10.25 -1.32 -8.20
CA GLU A 105 11.13 -1.44 -7.03
C GLU A 105 10.33 -1.85 -5.78
N ILE A 106 9.14 -1.30 -5.60
CA ILE A 106 8.25 -1.69 -4.49
C ILE A 106 7.86 -3.16 -4.63
N VAL A 107 7.52 -3.59 -5.85
CA VAL A 107 7.19 -4.99 -6.13
C VAL A 107 8.39 -5.90 -5.87
N ALA A 108 9.59 -5.53 -6.30
CA ALA A 108 10.81 -6.32 -6.06
C ALA A 108 11.08 -6.50 -4.56
N LEU A 109 10.97 -5.43 -3.77
CA LEU A 109 11.10 -5.50 -2.31
C LEU A 109 10.01 -6.40 -1.69
N ALA A 110 8.77 -6.30 -2.15
CA ALA A 110 7.67 -7.13 -1.65
C ALA A 110 7.88 -8.61 -1.97
N LEU A 111 8.33 -8.95 -3.17
CA LEU A 111 8.67 -10.33 -3.58
C LEU A 111 9.79 -10.90 -2.71
N GLU A 112 10.87 -10.15 -2.51
CA GLU A 112 12.00 -10.55 -1.67
C GLU A 112 11.56 -10.86 -0.22
N ARG A 113 10.75 -9.98 0.38
CA ARG A 113 10.27 -10.16 1.76
C ARG A 113 9.29 -11.31 1.89
N LEU A 114 8.36 -11.48 0.94
CA LEU A 114 7.38 -12.57 0.95
C LEU A 114 8.04 -13.93 0.76
N ARG A 115 9.05 -14.04 -0.10
CA ARG A 115 9.80 -15.29 -0.33
C ARG A 115 10.33 -15.91 0.96
N ASN A 116 10.77 -15.07 1.89
CA ASN A 116 11.34 -15.52 3.17
C ASN A 116 10.26 -16.01 4.16
N ILE A 117 8.98 -15.69 3.92
CA ILE A 117 7.86 -16.05 4.82
C ILE A 117 6.99 -17.13 4.19
N ASP A 118 6.53 -16.91 2.97
CA ASP A 118 5.65 -17.85 2.26
C ASP A 118 5.87 -17.78 0.75
N PRO A 119 6.57 -18.76 0.17
CA PRO A 119 6.84 -18.80 -1.27
C PRO A 119 5.57 -18.79 -2.13
N ILE A 120 4.43 -19.30 -1.62
CA ILE A 120 3.17 -19.31 -2.37
C ILE A 120 2.59 -17.90 -2.49
N SER A 121 2.64 -17.11 -1.43
CA SER A 121 2.23 -15.69 -1.48
C SER A 121 3.15 -14.88 -2.40
N GLU A 122 4.45 -15.17 -2.39
CA GLU A 122 5.41 -14.58 -3.34
C GLU A 122 5.04 -14.91 -4.79
N GLN A 123 4.79 -16.19 -5.11
CA GLN A 123 4.38 -16.62 -6.46
C GLN A 123 3.07 -15.96 -6.92
N ARG A 124 2.08 -15.82 -6.02
CA ARG A 124 0.82 -15.11 -6.32
C ARG A 124 1.06 -13.63 -6.62
N LEU A 125 1.98 -12.99 -5.89
CA LEU A 125 2.36 -11.61 -6.18
C LEU A 125 3.10 -11.54 -7.51
N ALA A 126 4.08 -12.42 -7.73
CA ALA A 126 4.86 -12.50 -8.95
C ALA A 126 3.99 -12.66 -10.19
N ALA A 127 2.99 -13.53 -10.16
CA ALA A 127 2.08 -13.77 -11.27
C ALA A 127 1.37 -12.50 -11.79
N ASN A 128 1.21 -11.47 -10.93
CA ASN A 128 0.59 -10.21 -11.32
C ASN A 128 1.58 -9.20 -11.93
N TYR A 129 2.89 -9.39 -11.73
CA TYR A 129 3.91 -8.38 -12.01
C TYR A 129 5.13 -8.89 -12.76
N THR A 130 5.30 -10.21 -12.92
CA THR A 130 6.42 -10.80 -13.64
C THR A 130 5.96 -11.40 -14.98
N ASP A 131 6.89 -11.54 -15.89
CA ASP A 131 6.74 -12.28 -17.14
C ASP A 131 7.07 -13.78 -16.95
N GLU A 132 7.04 -14.55 -18.05
CA GLU A 132 7.36 -15.99 -18.03
C GLU A 132 8.80 -16.28 -17.59
N SER A 133 9.71 -15.33 -17.74
CA SER A 133 11.10 -15.44 -17.29
C SER A 133 11.28 -15.16 -15.79
N GLY A 134 10.23 -14.67 -15.11
CA GLY A 134 10.27 -14.23 -13.72
C GLY A 134 10.77 -12.78 -13.55
N ALA A 135 11.03 -12.06 -14.64
CA ALA A 135 11.39 -10.64 -14.58
C ALA A 135 10.15 -9.76 -14.38
N VAL A 136 10.30 -8.68 -13.61
CA VAL A 136 9.19 -7.74 -13.39
C VAL A 136 8.85 -7.03 -14.71
N ARG A 137 7.61 -7.11 -15.14
CA ARG A 137 7.13 -6.43 -16.36
C ARG A 137 7.20 -4.93 -16.20
N LEU A 138 8.07 -4.29 -16.94
CA LEU A 138 8.27 -2.84 -16.90
C LEU A 138 7.26 -2.05 -17.75
N ALA A 139 6.63 -2.70 -18.74
CA ALA A 139 5.60 -2.12 -19.59
C ALA A 139 4.37 -3.02 -19.65
N ASP A 140 3.17 -2.43 -19.66
CA ASP A 140 1.96 -3.13 -20.09
C ASP A 140 2.08 -3.35 -21.61
N THR A 141 2.50 -4.53 -22.03
CA THR A 141 2.02 -5.04 -23.28
C THR A 141 0.53 -5.35 -23.04
N ALA A 142 -0.33 -4.40 -23.43
CA ALA A 142 -1.75 -4.70 -23.57
C ALA A 142 -1.84 -6.01 -24.34
N PRO A 143 -2.65 -7.01 -23.91
CA PRO A 143 -2.86 -8.20 -24.72
C PRO A 143 -3.31 -7.70 -26.09
N SER A 144 -2.50 -7.98 -27.13
CA SER A 144 -2.89 -7.68 -28.49
C SER A 144 -4.23 -8.37 -28.72
N ALA A 145 -5.21 -7.61 -29.19
CA ALA A 145 -6.56 -8.08 -29.50
C ALA A 145 -6.60 -9.09 -30.66
N ASP A 146 -5.48 -9.74 -30.93
CA ASP A 146 -5.27 -10.69 -32.03
C ASP A 146 -4.83 -12.06 -31.48
N SER A 147 -5.61 -12.59 -30.53
CA SER A 147 -5.57 -14.03 -30.26
C SER A 147 -6.54 -14.69 -31.21
N PRO A 148 -6.10 -15.58 -32.13
CA PRO A 148 -7.00 -16.32 -32.95
C PRO A 148 -7.90 -17.17 -32.04
N GLN A 149 -9.22 -16.89 -32.07
CA GLN A 149 -10.20 -17.76 -31.45
C GLN A 149 -10.07 -19.12 -32.14
N LEU A 150 -9.54 -20.13 -31.46
CA LEU A 150 -9.66 -21.51 -31.86
C LEU A 150 -11.15 -21.86 -31.80
N GLY A 151 -11.81 -21.73 -32.95
CA GLY A 151 -13.15 -22.24 -33.14
C GLY A 151 -13.12 -23.77 -32.99
N LEU A 152 -13.68 -24.27 -31.89
CA LEU A 152 -14.00 -25.68 -31.74
C LEU A 152 -15.04 -26.02 -32.82
N PRO A 153 -14.81 -27.05 -33.68
CA PRO A 153 -15.81 -27.51 -34.61
C PRO A 153 -16.98 -28.11 -33.81
N LEU A 154 -18.16 -27.53 -34.02
CA LEU A 154 -19.40 -28.16 -33.58
C LEU A 154 -19.48 -29.55 -34.24
N ARG A 155 -19.61 -30.61 -33.43
CA ARG A 155 -20.00 -31.92 -33.90
C ARG A 155 -21.46 -31.84 -34.29
N ASP A 156 -21.73 -32.00 -35.59
CA ASP A 156 -23.04 -32.35 -36.06
C ASP A 156 -23.24 -33.85 -35.71
N ASP A 157 -24.10 -34.12 -34.76
CA ASP A 157 -24.63 -35.46 -34.52
C ASP A 157 -25.93 -35.60 -35.33
N ASP A 158 -25.90 -36.50 -36.30
CA ASP A 158 -27.06 -37.10 -36.96
C ASP A 158 -27.83 -38.04 -36.02
#